data_36123b3637234a1bdc88e234b2adbb74
#
_entry.id   36123b3637234a1bdc88e234b2adbb74
#
_cell.length_a   1.000
_cell.length_b   1.000
_cell.length_c   1.000
_cell.angle_alpha   90.00
_cell.angle_beta   90.00
_cell.angle_gamma   90.00
#
_symmetry.space_group_name_H-M   'P 1'
#
loop_
_entity.id
_entity.type
_entity.pdbx_description
1 polymer ?
#
loop_
_entity_poly.entity_id
_entity_poly.type
_entity_poly.pdbx_seq_one_letter_code
_entity_poly.pdbx_strand_id
1 'polypeptide(L)'
;MSGIRSESREDVNVNEFLSDIGSEIREIGQQAIWSLSSCKPGFGIEQLRDNNFDTYWQSDGPQPHLISIQFRKKTLVRFVSVFTDYKADESYTPNKISVRVGNDFHDLRQVDLIELDEPSGWINIELKHNKQCMKTFMIQLAVLGNHQNG
;
A
#
# COMPACT_ATOMS: atom_id res chain seq x y z
N MET A 1 -10.39 -9.83 6.49
CA MET A 1 -9.74 -8.52 6.30
C MET A 1 -10.18 -7.93 4.98
N SER A 2 -10.57 -6.69 5.01
CA SER A 2 -10.98 -6.02 3.79
C SER A 2 -9.85 -5.91 2.78
N GLY A 3 -10.20 -5.52 1.56
CA GLY A 3 -9.22 -5.33 0.53
C GLY A 3 -8.44 -4.05 0.67
N ILE A 4 -7.18 -4.11 0.28
CA ILE A 4 -6.32 -2.97 0.06
C ILE A 4 -5.87 -3.02 -1.38
N ARG A 5 -5.98 -1.91 -2.09
CA ARG A 5 -5.47 -1.78 -3.45
C ARG A 5 -4.40 -0.72 -3.48
N SER A 6 -3.30 -1.02 -4.17
CA SER A 6 -2.28 -0.04 -4.47
C SER A 6 -2.48 0.41 -5.91
N GLU A 7 -2.74 1.70 -6.09
CA GLU A 7 -2.99 2.27 -7.41
C GLU A 7 -2.61 3.73 -7.42
N SER A 8 -2.12 4.20 -8.54
CA SER A 8 -1.63 5.58 -8.64
C SER A 8 -2.17 6.31 -9.86
N ARG A 9 -3.00 5.67 -10.68
CA ARG A 9 -3.49 6.27 -11.92
C ARG A 9 -5.01 6.39 -11.92
N GLU A 10 -5.50 7.40 -12.62
CA GLU A 10 -6.90 7.58 -13.01
C GLU A 10 -7.86 7.75 -11.83
N ASP A 11 -7.33 7.94 -10.64
CA ASP A 11 -8.13 8.29 -9.48
C ASP A 11 -8.08 9.81 -9.30
N VAL A 12 -9.23 10.41 -8.98
CA VAL A 12 -9.36 11.86 -8.83
C VAL A 12 -8.44 12.38 -7.72
N ASN A 13 -8.36 11.66 -6.60
CA ASN A 13 -7.51 12.09 -5.49
C ASN A 13 -6.04 12.05 -5.85
N VAL A 14 -5.62 11.01 -6.58
CA VAL A 14 -4.24 10.90 -7.05
C VAL A 14 -3.94 12.00 -8.05
N ASN A 15 -4.85 12.31 -8.96
CA ASN A 15 -4.66 13.38 -9.92
C ASN A 15 -4.52 14.74 -9.27
N GLU A 16 -5.36 15.05 -8.28
CA GLU A 16 -5.23 16.28 -7.50
C GLU A 16 -3.89 16.35 -6.79
N PHE A 17 -3.51 15.25 -6.15
CA PHE A 17 -2.26 15.14 -5.45
C PHE A 17 -1.06 15.35 -6.39
N LEU A 18 -1.08 14.74 -7.57
CA LEU A 18 -0.03 14.92 -8.56
C LEU A 18 0.04 16.34 -9.09
N SER A 19 -1.08 17.03 -9.21
CA SER A 19 -1.07 18.42 -9.64
C SER A 19 -0.41 19.35 -8.62
N ASP A 20 -0.51 19.02 -7.33
CA ASP A 20 0.09 19.80 -6.26
C ASP A 20 1.60 19.64 -6.15
N ILE A 21 2.13 18.47 -6.54
CA ILE A 21 3.54 18.14 -6.36
C ILE A 21 4.35 18.11 -7.66
N GLY A 22 3.68 18.38 -8.80
CA GLY A 22 4.34 18.49 -10.08
C GLY A 22 4.18 17.27 -10.97
N SER A 23 4.45 17.45 -12.27
CA SER A 23 4.20 16.48 -13.31
C SER A 23 5.29 15.41 -13.48
N GLU A 24 6.35 15.46 -12.68
CA GLU A 24 7.49 14.53 -12.81
C GLU A 24 7.25 13.17 -12.16
N ILE A 25 6.19 13.05 -11.37
CA ILE A 25 5.87 11.81 -10.69
C ILE A 25 5.06 10.91 -11.60
N ARG A 26 5.44 9.65 -11.64
CA ARG A 26 4.74 8.63 -12.43
C ARG A 26 4.56 7.37 -11.62
N GLU A 27 3.60 6.56 -12.02
CA GLU A 27 3.35 5.26 -11.43
C GLU A 27 4.42 4.27 -11.89
N ILE A 28 5.08 3.60 -10.94
CA ILE A 28 6.18 2.68 -11.21
C ILE A 28 5.93 1.26 -10.66
N GLY A 29 4.71 0.96 -10.22
CA GLY A 29 4.39 -0.34 -9.65
C GLY A 29 4.68 -1.52 -10.56
N GLN A 30 4.62 -1.32 -11.88
CA GLN A 30 4.93 -2.38 -12.85
C GLN A 30 6.41 -2.76 -12.86
N GLN A 31 7.28 -1.92 -12.34
CA GLN A 31 8.72 -2.19 -12.27
C GLN A 31 9.09 -3.06 -11.07
N ALA A 32 8.13 -3.39 -10.22
CA ALA A 32 8.35 -4.14 -9.00
C ALA A 32 7.69 -5.52 -9.08
N ILE A 33 8.18 -6.41 -8.21
CA ILE A 33 7.56 -7.70 -7.96
C ILE A 33 6.77 -7.56 -6.66
N TRP A 34 5.47 -7.89 -6.72
CA TRP A 34 4.56 -7.77 -5.59
C TRP A 34 4.30 -9.14 -5.00
N SER A 35 4.29 -9.25 -3.69
CA SER A 35 3.94 -10.47 -2.99
C SER A 35 3.11 -10.17 -1.75
N LEU A 36 2.34 -11.15 -1.31
CA LEU A 36 1.44 -11.05 -0.17
C LEU A 36 1.78 -12.13 0.84
N SER A 37 1.55 -11.86 2.12
CA SER A 37 1.72 -12.86 3.17
C SER A 37 0.73 -14.01 3.00
N SER A 38 -0.49 -13.72 2.59
CA SER A 38 -1.53 -14.70 2.27
C SER A 38 -2.64 -14.05 1.49
N CYS A 39 -3.46 -14.86 0.83
CA CYS A 39 -4.69 -14.36 0.20
C CYS A 39 -5.69 -15.48 0.04
N LYS A 40 -6.97 -15.13 0.07
CA LYS A 40 -8.03 -16.05 -0.31
C LYS A 40 -8.04 -16.21 -1.82
N PRO A 41 -8.44 -17.39 -2.34
CA PRO A 41 -8.57 -17.57 -3.80
C PRO A 41 -9.47 -16.50 -4.41
N GLY A 42 -8.98 -15.85 -5.47
CA GLY A 42 -9.70 -14.76 -6.13
C GLY A 42 -9.53 -13.39 -5.49
N PHE A 43 -8.76 -13.29 -4.41
CA PHE A 43 -8.54 -12.04 -3.68
C PHE A 43 -7.05 -11.79 -3.44
N GLY A 44 -6.26 -11.92 -4.50
CA GLY A 44 -4.80 -11.83 -4.42
C GLY A 44 -4.23 -10.60 -5.10
N ILE A 45 -3.01 -10.75 -5.62
CA ILE A 45 -2.26 -9.64 -6.22
C ILE A 45 -2.98 -9.04 -7.42
N GLU A 46 -3.59 -9.86 -8.26
CA GLU A 46 -4.30 -9.34 -9.43
C GLU A 46 -5.43 -8.40 -9.00
N GLN A 47 -6.18 -8.77 -7.98
CA GLN A 47 -7.27 -7.96 -7.45
C GLN A 47 -6.75 -6.73 -6.71
N LEU A 48 -5.60 -6.84 -6.04
CA LEU A 48 -4.97 -5.70 -5.40
C LEU A 48 -4.52 -4.64 -6.41
N ARG A 49 -4.03 -5.08 -7.57
CA ARG A 49 -3.37 -4.25 -8.56
C ARG A 49 -4.24 -3.84 -9.74
N ASP A 50 -5.42 -4.41 -9.90
CA ASP A 50 -6.30 -4.02 -11.01
C ASP A 50 -6.92 -2.63 -10.75
N ASN A 51 -7.53 -2.03 -11.76
CA ASN A 51 -8.17 -0.72 -11.64
C ASN A 51 -9.66 -0.82 -11.31
N ASN A 52 -10.07 -1.91 -10.69
CA ASN A 52 -11.47 -2.16 -10.39
C ASN A 52 -11.72 -2.02 -8.89
N PHE A 53 -12.53 -1.03 -8.49
CA PHE A 53 -12.84 -0.78 -7.09
C PHE A 53 -13.75 -1.82 -6.46
N ASP A 54 -14.34 -2.71 -7.27
CA ASP A 54 -15.16 -3.81 -6.75
C ASP A 54 -14.32 -5.05 -6.41
N THR A 55 -13.05 -5.08 -6.81
CA THR A 55 -12.13 -6.16 -6.47
C THR A 55 -11.15 -5.69 -5.40
N TYR A 56 -10.61 -6.65 -4.63
CA TYR A 56 -9.69 -6.32 -3.55
C TYR A 56 -8.87 -7.54 -3.15
N TRP A 57 -7.78 -7.27 -2.45
CA TRP A 57 -7.02 -8.29 -1.76
C TRP A 57 -7.66 -8.60 -0.41
N GLN A 58 -7.75 -9.88 -0.08
CA GLN A 58 -8.19 -10.34 1.23
C GLN A 58 -7.24 -11.42 1.72
N SER A 59 -6.66 -11.19 2.90
CA SER A 59 -5.80 -12.16 3.54
C SER A 59 -6.61 -13.23 4.23
N ASP A 60 -6.08 -14.46 4.30
CA ASP A 60 -6.68 -15.56 5.07
C ASP A 60 -5.73 -16.08 6.15
N GLY A 61 -4.64 -15.37 6.40
CA GLY A 61 -3.66 -15.73 7.40
C GLY A 61 -3.68 -14.86 8.65
N PRO A 62 -2.76 -15.10 9.58
CA PRO A 62 -2.68 -14.29 10.80
C PRO A 62 -2.07 -12.92 10.55
N GLN A 63 -2.29 -12.01 11.49
CA GLN A 63 -1.60 -10.72 11.50
C GLN A 63 -0.11 -10.91 11.81
N PRO A 64 0.76 -10.04 11.28
CA PRO A 64 0.44 -8.94 10.38
C PRO A 64 0.18 -9.42 8.95
N HIS A 65 -0.65 -8.68 8.22
CA HIS A 65 -0.94 -8.97 6.83
C HIS A 65 0.00 -8.10 5.98
N LEU A 66 0.80 -8.72 5.12
CA LEU A 66 1.93 -8.06 4.47
C LEU A 66 1.74 -7.92 2.97
N ILE A 67 2.06 -6.75 2.46
CA ILE A 67 2.26 -6.48 1.03
C ILE A 67 3.73 -6.14 0.86
N SER A 68 4.45 -6.90 0.03
CA SER A 68 5.88 -6.68 -0.22
C SER A 68 6.08 -6.28 -1.66
N ILE A 69 6.83 -5.20 -1.86
CA ILE A 69 7.08 -4.57 -3.16
C ILE A 69 8.59 -4.55 -3.37
N GLN A 70 9.09 -5.35 -4.31
CA GLN A 70 10.52 -5.50 -4.56
C GLN A 70 10.90 -4.97 -5.93
N PHE A 71 11.85 -4.05 -5.97
CA PHE A 71 12.40 -3.49 -7.20
C PHE A 71 13.69 -4.22 -7.58
N ARG A 72 13.97 -4.33 -8.88
CA ARG A 72 15.20 -4.94 -9.37
C ARG A 72 16.43 -4.11 -9.06
N LYS A 73 16.27 -2.81 -8.95
CA LYS A 73 17.35 -1.87 -8.60
C LYS A 73 16.85 -0.88 -7.58
N LYS A 74 17.77 -0.24 -6.90
CA LYS A 74 17.46 0.79 -5.93
C LYS A 74 16.70 1.91 -6.62
N THR A 75 15.48 2.15 -6.19
CA THR A 75 14.52 2.98 -6.90
C THR A 75 14.06 4.11 -5.98
N LEU A 76 13.96 5.31 -6.54
CA LEU A 76 13.42 6.45 -5.83
C LEU A 76 11.89 6.33 -5.81
N VAL A 77 11.33 6.20 -4.62
CA VAL A 77 9.89 6.13 -4.42
C VAL A 77 9.46 7.29 -3.54
N ARG A 78 8.54 8.10 -4.01
CA ARG A 78 8.03 9.24 -3.25
C ARG A 78 6.75 8.90 -2.50
N PHE A 79 5.87 8.11 -3.12
CA PHE A 79 4.57 7.81 -2.54
C PHE A 79 4.18 6.37 -2.79
N VAL A 80 3.49 5.79 -1.81
CA VAL A 80 2.71 4.58 -1.99
C VAL A 80 1.25 4.95 -1.75
N SER A 81 0.39 4.65 -2.71
CA SER A 81 -1.03 4.96 -2.61
C SER A 81 -1.83 3.68 -2.46
N VAL A 82 -2.69 3.63 -1.46
CA VAL A 82 -3.57 2.49 -1.21
C VAL A 82 -5.01 2.95 -1.21
N PHE A 83 -5.88 2.13 -1.78
CA PHE A 83 -7.32 2.38 -1.78
C PHE A 83 -7.99 1.53 -0.72
N THR A 84 -8.81 2.15 0.11
CA THR A 84 -9.60 1.49 1.13
C THR A 84 -11.04 1.97 1.04
N ASP A 85 -11.97 1.15 1.53
CA ASP A 85 -13.38 1.53 1.55
C ASP A 85 -14.03 0.98 2.82
N TYR A 86 -13.99 1.78 3.86
CA TYR A 86 -14.55 1.41 5.17
C TYR A 86 -16.04 1.12 5.09
N LYS A 87 -16.78 1.90 4.29
CA LYS A 87 -18.24 1.72 4.18
C LYS A 87 -18.62 0.39 3.54
N ALA A 88 -17.79 -0.11 2.61
CA ALA A 88 -18.03 -1.39 1.98
C ALA A 88 -17.67 -2.56 2.89
N ASP A 89 -16.70 -2.37 3.80
CA ASP A 89 -16.25 -3.43 4.70
C ASP A 89 -15.73 -2.84 6.01
N GLU A 90 -16.65 -2.56 6.93
CA GLU A 90 -16.33 -1.90 8.18
C GLU A 90 -15.42 -2.72 9.09
N SER A 91 -15.58 -4.05 9.08
CA SER A 91 -14.88 -4.93 10.03
C SER A 91 -13.41 -5.11 9.70
N TYR A 92 -13.08 -5.27 8.43
CA TYR A 92 -11.75 -5.73 8.02
C TYR A 92 -10.90 -4.66 7.36
N THR A 93 -11.43 -3.45 7.19
CA THR A 93 -10.63 -2.33 6.69
C THR A 93 -9.50 -2.02 7.68
N PRO A 94 -8.27 -1.84 7.18
CA PRO A 94 -7.13 -1.58 8.05
C PRO A 94 -7.31 -0.31 8.88
N ASN A 95 -6.85 -0.35 10.13
CA ASN A 95 -6.78 0.85 10.97
C ASN A 95 -5.35 1.26 11.29
N LYS A 96 -4.37 0.39 11.04
CA LYS A 96 -2.97 0.69 11.32
C LYS A 96 -2.07 -0.03 10.33
N ILE A 97 -1.22 0.73 9.64
CA ILE A 97 -0.28 0.21 8.66
C ILE A 97 1.13 0.68 9.00
N SER A 98 2.04 -0.28 9.17
CA SER A 98 3.47 -0.01 9.30
C SER A 98 4.09 0.03 7.91
N VAL A 99 4.81 1.09 7.60
CA VAL A 99 5.52 1.23 6.32
C VAL A 99 6.99 0.96 6.57
N ARG A 100 7.53 -0.04 5.88
CA ARG A 100 8.90 -0.52 6.07
C ARG A 100 9.66 -0.46 4.76
N VAL A 101 10.95 -0.17 4.85
CA VAL A 101 11.85 -0.15 3.69
C VAL A 101 13.14 -0.89 4.02
N GLY A 102 13.80 -1.39 3.00
CA GLY A 102 15.07 -2.09 3.16
C GLY A 102 15.59 -2.61 1.83
N ASN A 103 16.68 -3.37 1.88
CA ASN A 103 17.26 -4.00 0.71
C ASN A 103 16.59 -5.34 0.39
N ASP A 104 16.18 -6.06 1.43
CA ASP A 104 15.47 -7.33 1.32
C ASP A 104 14.64 -7.59 2.59
N PHE A 105 14.10 -8.78 2.73
CA PHE A 105 13.27 -9.14 3.89
C PHE A 105 14.03 -9.13 5.21
N HIS A 106 15.34 -9.18 5.20
CA HIS A 106 16.15 -9.31 6.41
C HIS A 106 16.49 -7.98 7.06
N ASP A 107 16.47 -6.88 6.32
CA ASP A 107 16.86 -5.58 6.83
C ASP A 107 15.75 -4.52 6.79
N LEU A 108 14.51 -4.96 6.71
CA LEU A 108 13.36 -4.03 6.73
C LEU A 108 13.29 -3.27 8.04
N ARG A 109 13.06 -1.96 7.93
CA ARG A 109 12.87 -1.09 9.10
C ARG A 109 11.66 -0.21 8.87
N GLN A 110 10.94 0.07 9.95
CA GLN A 110 9.78 0.95 9.88
C GLN A 110 10.23 2.39 9.67
N VAL A 111 9.68 3.04 8.67
CA VAL A 111 9.92 4.45 8.39
C VAL A 111 8.68 5.31 8.68
N ASP A 112 7.51 4.69 8.77
CA ASP A 112 6.29 5.40 9.10
C ASP A 112 5.26 4.43 9.69
N LEU A 113 4.33 4.97 10.45
CA LEU A 113 3.20 4.25 11.00
C LEU A 113 1.95 5.08 10.74
N ILE A 114 1.05 4.53 9.95
CA ILE A 114 -0.16 5.22 9.50
C ILE A 114 -1.35 4.69 10.31
N GLU A 115 -2.06 5.60 10.95
CA GLU A 115 -3.32 5.26 11.61
C GLU A 115 -4.48 5.77 10.77
N LEU A 116 -5.47 4.92 10.56
CA LEU A 116 -6.62 5.20 9.70
C LEU A 116 -7.91 5.09 10.52
N ASP A 117 -8.73 6.12 10.41
CA ASP A 117 -10.05 6.14 11.04
C ASP A 117 -11.12 6.18 9.94
N GLU A 118 -11.83 5.08 9.81
CA GLU A 118 -12.89 4.91 8.82
C GLU A 118 -12.49 5.41 7.42
N PRO A 119 -11.36 4.93 6.89
CA PRO A 119 -10.82 5.48 5.65
C PRO A 119 -11.72 5.20 4.45
N SER A 120 -11.79 6.15 3.55
CA SER A 120 -12.56 6.04 2.31
C SER A 120 -11.77 6.67 1.17
N GLY A 121 -11.49 5.88 0.15
CA GLY A 121 -10.75 6.36 -1.03
C GLY A 121 -9.25 6.12 -0.93
N TRP A 122 -8.51 6.89 -1.70
CA TRP A 122 -7.06 6.78 -1.79
C TRP A 122 -6.35 7.38 -0.58
N ILE A 123 -5.43 6.62 -0.03
CA ILE A 123 -4.51 7.06 1.02
C ILE A 123 -3.14 7.17 0.38
N ASN A 124 -2.58 8.38 0.36
CA ASN A 124 -1.27 8.65 -0.23
C ASN A 124 -0.21 8.72 0.88
N ILE A 125 0.66 7.72 0.91
CA ILE A 125 1.69 7.60 1.92
C ILE A 125 3.00 8.14 1.34
N GLU A 126 3.46 9.26 1.87
CA GLU A 126 4.71 9.86 1.43
C GLU A 126 5.90 9.19 2.11
N LEU A 127 6.87 8.74 1.30
CA LEU A 127 8.08 8.11 1.82
C LEU A 127 9.18 9.14 1.95
N LYS A 128 9.53 9.48 3.18
CA LYS A 128 10.61 10.43 3.49
C LYS A 128 11.47 9.91 4.62
N HIS A 129 12.76 10.19 4.51
CA HIS A 129 13.71 10.02 5.60
C HIS A 129 14.49 11.31 5.72
N ASN A 130 14.43 11.95 6.90
CA ASN A 130 15.09 13.25 7.15
C ASN A 130 14.71 14.32 6.11
N LYS A 131 13.41 14.38 5.77
CA LYS A 131 12.82 15.33 4.82
C LYS A 131 13.31 15.16 3.38
N GLN A 132 13.95 14.04 3.07
CA GLN A 132 14.42 13.72 1.72
C GLN A 132 13.68 12.54 1.14
N CYS A 133 13.55 12.53 -0.19
CA CYS A 133 13.00 11.39 -0.91
C CYS A 133 13.85 10.16 -0.68
N MET A 134 13.22 9.00 -0.71
CA MET A 134 13.84 7.76 -0.31
C MET A 134 14.08 6.85 -1.52
N LYS A 135 15.32 6.34 -1.62
CA LYS A 135 15.65 5.27 -2.56
C LYS A 135 15.71 3.95 -1.82
N THR A 136 15.06 2.93 -2.36
CA THR A 136 15.03 1.62 -1.71
C THR A 136 14.89 0.50 -2.74
N PHE A 137 15.31 -0.71 -2.36
CA PHE A 137 15.04 -1.92 -3.13
C PHE A 137 13.70 -2.52 -2.78
N MET A 138 13.23 -2.35 -1.55
CA MET A 138 12.02 -3.01 -1.09
C MET A 138 11.19 -2.10 -0.19
N ILE A 139 9.89 -2.16 -0.39
CA ILE A 139 8.89 -1.53 0.48
C ILE A 139 7.96 -2.64 0.97
N GLN A 140 7.65 -2.62 2.26
CA GLN A 140 6.65 -3.52 2.82
C GLN A 140 5.60 -2.72 3.57
N LEU A 141 4.34 -3.01 3.28
CA LEU A 141 3.22 -2.49 4.05
C LEU A 141 2.74 -3.62 4.95
N ALA A 142 2.76 -3.38 6.24
CA ALA A 142 2.31 -4.36 7.23
C ALA A 142 1.04 -3.84 7.89
N VAL A 143 -0.08 -4.52 7.63
CA VAL A 143 -1.35 -4.20 8.28
C VAL A 143 -1.32 -4.83 9.66
N LEU A 144 -1.27 -3.99 10.68
CA LEU A 144 -1.12 -4.41 12.07
C LEU A 144 -2.45 -4.59 12.78
N GLY A 145 -3.50 -3.98 12.28
CA GLY A 145 -4.82 -4.07 12.88
C GLY A 145 -5.92 -3.63 11.91
N ASN A 146 -7.13 -4.09 12.21
CA ASN A 146 -8.35 -3.75 11.48
C ASN A 146 -9.33 -3.07 12.43
N HIS A 147 -10.36 -2.40 11.86
CA HIS A 147 -11.30 -1.64 12.67
C HIS A 147 -12.07 -2.45 13.71
N GLN A 148 -12.27 -3.74 13.45
CA GLN A 148 -12.93 -4.62 14.42
C GLN A 148 -12.08 -5.83 14.78
N ASN A 149 -10.76 -5.70 14.67
CA ASN A 149 -9.81 -6.77 15.02
C ASN A 149 -10.06 -8.07 14.23
N GLY A 150 -10.58 -7.94 13.05
CA GLY A 150 -10.82 -9.07 12.15
C GLY A 150 -9.58 -9.68 11.52
#